data_2938548ce3e77319c4d2c1317ff42d53
#
_entry.id   2938548ce3e77319c4d2c1317ff42d53
#
_cell.length_a   1.000
_cell.length_b   1.000
_cell.length_c   1.000
_cell.angle_alpha   90.00
_cell.angle_beta   90.00
_cell.angle_gamma   90.00
#
_symmetry.space_group_name_H-M   'P 1'
#
loop_
_entity.id
_entity.type
_entity.pdbx_description
1 polymer ?
#
loop_
_entity_poly.entity_id
_entity_poly.type
_entity_poly.pdbx_seq_one_letter_code
_entity_poly.pdbx_strand_id
1 'polypeptide(L)'
;MNLKITGLNFDVTEAIKNYVSDKLARINRHADNIISVTITLSVEKVNQKAEVDAHLAGKDLHVEAIEQDMYAAIDVLMDKLDRAVLKHKEKSGDVRSTVKPEAE
;
A
#
# COMPACT_ATOMS: atom_id res chain seq x y z
N MET A 1 11.18 -0.41 8.40
CA MET A 1 9.91 0.18 7.98
C MET A 1 9.00 0.35 9.17
N ASN A 2 8.44 1.53 9.34
CA ASN A 2 7.50 1.78 10.42
C ASN A 2 6.09 1.63 9.87
N LEU A 3 5.27 0.89 10.56
CA LEU A 3 3.89 0.65 10.14
C LEU A 3 2.91 1.17 11.17
N LYS A 4 1.93 1.93 10.72
CA LYS A 4 0.87 2.42 11.58
C LYS A 4 -0.46 2.08 10.88
N ILE A 5 -1.40 1.52 11.64
CA ILE A 5 -2.71 1.18 11.11
C ILE A 5 -3.75 1.90 11.93
N THR A 6 -4.62 2.65 11.27
CA THR A 6 -5.66 3.44 11.92
C THR A 6 -7.03 3.06 11.38
N GLY A 7 -8.01 2.96 12.24
CA GLY A 7 -9.38 2.71 11.82
C GLY A 7 -10.25 3.95 12.04
N LEU A 8 -11.06 4.30 11.05
CA LEU A 8 -12.02 5.39 11.14
C LEU A 8 -13.40 4.75 10.99
N ASN A 9 -14.19 4.78 12.03
CA ASN A 9 -15.49 4.10 12.05
C ASN A 9 -15.32 2.61 11.79
N PHE A 10 -14.18 2.06 12.19
CA PHE A 10 -13.86 0.67 11.94
C PHE A 10 -12.88 0.20 13.01
N ASP A 11 -13.19 -0.95 13.63
CA ASP A 11 -12.30 -1.49 14.63
C ASP A 11 -11.24 -2.35 13.98
N VAL A 12 -9.99 -1.96 14.16
CA VAL A 12 -8.88 -2.72 13.60
C VAL A 12 -8.60 -3.89 14.54
N THR A 13 -8.99 -5.08 14.13
CA THR A 13 -8.78 -6.28 14.95
C THR A 13 -7.38 -6.80 14.77
N GLU A 14 -7.00 -7.72 15.66
CA GLU A 14 -5.68 -8.35 15.56
C GLU A 14 -5.54 -9.10 14.24
N ALA A 15 -6.61 -9.75 13.79
CA ALA A 15 -6.60 -10.47 12.52
C ALA A 15 -6.31 -9.54 11.35
N ILE A 16 -6.93 -8.36 11.36
CA ILE A 16 -6.70 -7.37 10.31
C ILE A 16 -5.27 -6.87 10.36
N LYS A 17 -4.76 -6.58 11.56
CA LYS A 17 -3.38 -6.13 11.69
C LYS A 17 -2.40 -7.15 11.14
N ASN A 18 -2.63 -8.41 11.47
CA ASN A 18 -1.76 -9.48 10.98
C ASN A 18 -1.83 -9.63 9.47
N TYR A 19 -3.04 -9.50 8.94
CA TYR A 19 -3.25 -9.61 7.50
C TYR A 19 -2.49 -8.52 6.75
N VAL A 20 -2.61 -7.28 7.22
CA VAL A 20 -1.91 -6.15 6.62
C VAL A 20 -0.40 -6.32 6.77
N SER A 21 0.05 -6.71 7.95
CA SER A 21 1.49 -6.87 8.21
C SER A 21 2.10 -7.94 7.33
N ASP A 22 1.41 -9.05 7.13
CA ASP A 22 1.92 -10.12 6.28
C ASP A 22 2.05 -9.67 4.83
N LYS A 23 1.05 -8.93 4.34
CA LYS A 23 1.09 -8.43 2.98
C LYS A 23 2.23 -7.43 2.79
N LEU A 24 2.40 -6.53 3.76
CA LEU A 24 3.46 -5.54 3.68
C LEU A 24 4.84 -6.17 3.77
N ALA A 25 4.98 -7.23 4.55
CA ALA A 25 6.24 -7.92 4.64
C ALA A 25 6.68 -8.48 3.29
N ARG A 26 5.72 -8.95 2.51
CA ARG A 26 6.04 -9.44 1.16
C ARG A 26 6.52 -8.33 0.26
N ILE A 27 5.87 -7.18 0.33
CA ILE A 27 6.26 -6.03 -0.48
C ILE A 27 7.64 -5.56 -0.06
N ASN A 28 7.90 -5.53 1.24
CA ASN A 28 9.17 -5.02 1.75
C ASN A 28 10.35 -5.90 1.37
N ARG A 29 10.11 -7.15 1.02
CA ARG A 29 11.20 -8.04 0.61
C ARG A 29 11.88 -7.58 -0.67
N HIS A 30 11.12 -6.98 -1.57
CA HIS A 30 11.70 -6.53 -2.83
C HIS A 30 11.63 -5.03 -2.99
N ALA A 31 11.33 -4.32 -1.94
CA ALA A 31 11.23 -2.87 -1.99
C ALA A 31 11.73 -2.30 -0.68
N ASP A 32 13.03 -2.38 -0.47
CA ASP A 32 13.62 -1.98 0.79
C ASP A 32 13.79 -0.49 0.94
N ASN A 33 13.29 0.29 0.01
CA ASN A 33 13.34 1.73 0.11
C ASN A 33 12.12 2.34 0.82
N ILE A 34 11.27 1.52 1.40
CA ILE A 34 10.11 2.00 2.15
C ILE A 34 10.56 2.41 3.55
N ILE A 35 10.31 3.66 3.91
CA ILE A 35 10.70 4.18 5.21
C ILE A 35 9.58 4.00 6.21
N SER A 36 8.37 4.37 5.84
CA SER A 36 7.22 4.23 6.72
C SER A 36 5.94 4.05 5.92
N VAL A 37 4.95 3.44 6.54
CA VAL A 37 3.67 3.18 5.90
C VAL A 37 2.58 3.45 6.91
N THR A 38 1.57 4.22 6.50
CA THR A 38 0.38 4.45 7.31
C THR A 38 -0.81 3.90 6.54
N ILE A 39 -1.54 2.99 7.16
CA ILE A 39 -2.73 2.39 6.57
C ILE A 39 -3.94 2.94 7.30
N THR A 40 -4.91 3.46 6.57
CA THR A 40 -6.15 3.95 7.16
C THR A 40 -7.31 3.12 6.62
N LEU A 41 -8.07 2.52 7.52
CA LEU A 41 -9.20 1.67 7.16
C LEU A 41 -10.47 2.36 7.62
N SER A 42 -11.46 2.46 6.74
CA SER A 42 -12.70 3.13 7.08
C SER A 42 -13.88 2.41 6.44
N VAL A 43 -15.04 2.61 7.04
CA VAL A 43 -16.28 2.03 6.53
C VAL A 43 -17.27 3.16 6.32
N GLU A 44 -17.88 3.19 5.14
CA GLU A 44 -18.86 4.18 4.83
C GLU A 44 -20.03 3.49 4.17
N LYS A 45 -21.11 3.34 4.89
CA LYS A 45 -22.29 2.62 4.42
C LYS A 45 -21.90 1.18 4.07
N VAL A 46 -22.07 0.78 2.82
CA VAL A 46 -21.72 -0.58 2.41
C VAL A 46 -20.30 -0.67 1.87
N ASN A 47 -19.63 0.46 1.73
CA ASN A 47 -18.29 0.46 1.16
C ASN A 47 -17.24 0.44 2.25
N GLN A 48 -16.21 -0.37 2.04
CA GLN A 48 -15.10 -0.42 2.96
C GLN A 48 -13.86 0.05 2.21
N LYS A 49 -13.20 1.05 2.78
CA LYS A 49 -12.10 1.72 2.13
C LYS A 49 -10.79 1.46 2.85
N ALA A 50 -9.77 1.16 2.09
CA ALA A 50 -8.42 1.01 2.62
C ALA A 50 -7.53 2.01 1.90
N GLU A 51 -6.76 2.79 2.66
CA GLU A 51 -5.83 3.77 2.11
C GLU A 51 -4.45 3.52 2.65
N VAL A 52 -3.44 3.80 1.87
CA VAL A 52 -2.07 3.70 2.33
C VAL A 52 -1.32 4.94 1.92
N ASP A 53 -0.55 5.48 2.87
CA ASP A 53 0.40 6.53 2.59
C ASP A 53 1.76 5.94 2.89
N ALA A 54 2.57 5.77 1.87
CA ALA A 54 3.88 5.17 2.01
C ALA A 54 4.95 6.22 1.75
N HIS A 55 5.88 6.32 2.68
CA HIS A 55 7.00 7.25 2.53
C HIS A 55 8.21 6.44 2.07
N LEU A 56 8.67 6.76 0.89
CA LEU A 56 9.84 6.10 0.32
C LEU A 56 10.99 7.08 0.29
N ALA A 57 12.18 6.57 0.05
CA ALA A 57 13.33 7.43 -0.13
C ALA A 57 13.10 8.27 -1.38
N GLY A 58 12.86 9.55 -1.18
CA GLY A 58 12.69 10.49 -2.30
C GLY A 58 11.29 10.61 -2.86
N LYS A 59 10.30 9.93 -2.31
CA LYS A 59 8.95 10.04 -2.84
C LYS A 59 7.90 9.53 -1.85
N ASP A 60 6.74 10.15 -1.88
CA ASP A 60 5.60 9.69 -1.10
C ASP A 60 4.59 9.09 -2.07
N LEU A 61 3.99 7.99 -1.70
CA LEU A 61 2.96 7.34 -2.49
C LEU A 61 1.66 7.30 -1.70
N HIS A 62 0.56 7.51 -2.38
CA HIS A 62 -0.77 7.38 -1.78
C HIS A 62 -1.60 6.49 -2.70
N VAL A 63 -2.20 5.46 -2.12
CA VAL A 63 -3.04 4.52 -2.87
C VAL A 63 -4.29 4.24 -2.06
N GLU A 64 -5.40 4.02 -2.71
CA GLU A 64 -6.63 3.66 -2.02
C GLU A 64 -7.41 2.62 -2.80
N ALA A 65 -8.23 1.87 -2.08
CA ALA A 65 -9.07 0.84 -2.66
C ALA A 65 -10.39 0.80 -1.91
N ILE A 66 -11.48 0.63 -2.62
CA ILE A 66 -12.82 0.55 -2.04
C ILE A 66 -13.45 -0.74 -2.52
N GLU A 67 -13.94 -1.54 -1.57
CA GLU A 67 -14.59 -2.81 -1.87
C GLU A 67 -15.73 -3.02 -0.87
N GLN A 68 -16.49 -4.08 -1.04
CA GLN A 68 -17.57 -4.36 -0.12
C GLN A 68 -17.10 -5.17 1.08
N ASP A 69 -15.88 -5.66 1.05
CA ASP A 69 -15.29 -6.43 2.13
C ASP A 69 -13.91 -5.85 2.44
N MET A 70 -13.58 -5.69 3.72
CA MET A 70 -12.33 -5.07 4.10
C MET A 70 -11.11 -5.90 3.67
N TYR A 71 -11.19 -7.24 3.75
CA TYR A 71 -10.07 -8.05 3.30
C TYR A 71 -9.84 -7.88 1.79
N ALA A 72 -10.93 -7.78 1.03
CA ALA A 72 -10.81 -7.53 -0.41
C ALA A 72 -10.21 -6.15 -0.66
N ALA A 73 -10.61 -5.15 0.13
CA ALA A 73 -10.06 -3.81 -0.01
C ALA A 73 -8.56 -3.81 0.27
N ILE A 74 -8.15 -4.53 1.31
CA ILE A 74 -6.73 -4.62 1.66
C ILE A 74 -5.95 -5.35 0.55
N ASP A 75 -6.51 -6.42 0.00
CA ASP A 75 -5.85 -7.15 -1.08
C ASP A 75 -5.61 -6.27 -2.30
N VAL A 76 -6.63 -5.53 -2.71
CA VAL A 76 -6.49 -4.63 -3.85
C VAL A 76 -5.51 -3.51 -3.52
N LEU A 77 -5.59 -2.98 -2.31
CA LEU A 77 -4.69 -1.93 -1.88
C LEU A 77 -3.23 -2.37 -1.93
N MET A 78 -2.95 -3.57 -1.40
CA MET A 78 -1.59 -4.08 -1.37
C MET A 78 -1.07 -4.36 -2.77
N ASP A 79 -1.93 -4.86 -3.66
CA ASP A 79 -1.53 -5.08 -5.03
C ASP A 79 -1.17 -3.77 -5.73
N LYS A 80 -1.97 -2.74 -5.51
CA LYS A 80 -1.69 -1.43 -6.09
C LYS A 80 -0.41 -0.83 -5.52
N LEU A 81 -0.22 -0.99 -4.21
CA LEU A 81 0.98 -0.47 -3.56
C LEU A 81 2.23 -1.19 -4.07
N ASP A 82 2.15 -2.50 -4.20
CA ASP A 82 3.27 -3.30 -4.70
C ASP A 82 3.69 -2.81 -6.08
N ARG A 83 2.73 -2.62 -6.97
CA ARG A 83 3.02 -2.14 -8.32
C ARG A 83 3.61 -0.74 -8.29
N ALA A 84 3.08 0.14 -7.44
CA ALA A 84 3.56 1.51 -7.35
C ALA A 84 5.00 1.55 -6.82
N VAL A 85 5.30 0.71 -5.84
CA VAL A 85 6.63 0.66 -5.25
C VAL A 85 7.64 0.11 -6.27
N LEU A 86 7.25 -0.94 -6.98
CA LEU A 86 8.14 -1.51 -8.00
C LEU A 86 8.40 -0.53 -9.12
N LYS A 87 7.37 0.20 -9.52
CA LYS A 87 7.52 1.19 -10.58
C LYS A 87 8.49 2.30 -10.15
N HIS A 88 8.38 2.74 -8.91
CA HIS A 88 9.27 3.76 -8.38
C HIS A 88 10.71 3.24 -8.32
N LYS A 89 10.87 2.00 -7.90
CA LYS A 89 12.19 1.40 -7.79
C LYS A 89 12.84 1.28 -9.17
N GLU A 90 12.07 0.89 -10.16
CA GLU A 90 12.58 0.77 -11.52
C GLU A 90 13.06 2.12 -12.06
N LYS A 91 12.25 3.16 -11.81
CA LYS A 91 12.65 4.48 -12.27
C LYS A 91 13.89 4.98 -11.58
N SER A 92 14.00 4.69 -10.29
CA SER A 92 15.17 5.15 -9.56
C SER A 92 16.41 4.37 -9.90
N GLY A 93 16.24 3.11 -10.21
CA GLY A 93 17.39 2.26 -10.39
C GLY A 93 17.89 2.16 -11.82
N ASP A 94 17.10 2.58 -12.78
CA ASP A 94 17.50 2.41 -14.16
C ASP A 94 17.13 3.61 -14.99
N VAL A 95 18.06 4.50 -15.09
CA VAL A 95 17.80 5.69 -15.82
C VAL A 95 17.72 5.50 -17.28
N ARG A 96 18.18 4.39 -17.76
CA ARG A 96 18.11 4.15 -19.18
C ARG A 96 16.77 3.72 -19.59
N SER A 97 16.00 3.36 -18.69
CA SER A 97 14.78 2.85 -18.98
C SER A 97 13.93 3.85 -19.50
N THR A 98 14.07 4.24 -20.51
CA THR A 98 13.35 5.18 -21.01
C THR A 98 12.14 4.75 -21.53
N VAL A 99 11.99 3.82 -21.61
CA VAL A 99 10.91 3.43 -22.19
C VAL A 99 9.71 3.27 -21.59
N LYS A 100 9.58 3.47 -21.29
CA LYS A 100 8.58 3.37 -21.00
C LYS A 100 7.51 3.57 -20.66
N PRO A 101 7.03 3.45 -20.72
CA PRO A 101 6.09 3.61 -20.52
C PRO A 101 5.02 3.68 -20.13
N GLU A 102 4.82 3.50 -20.11
CA GLU A 102 3.98 3.61 -19.84
C GLU A 102 3.05 3.63 -19.32
N ALA A 103 2.88 3.47 -19.30
CA ALA A 103 2.14 3.59 -18.88
C ALA A 103 1.34 3.50 -18.37
N GLU A 104 1.19 3.32 -18.06
CA GLU A 104 0.43 3.29 -17.59
C GLU A 104 -0.01 3.46 -17.19
#